data_fbce4869cc39539fa8d69f6e2e769175
#
_entry.id   fbce4869cc39539fa8d69f6e2e769175
#
_cell.length_a   1.000
_cell.length_b   1.000
_cell.length_c   1.000
_cell.angle_alpha   90.00
_cell.angle_beta   90.00
_cell.angle_gamma   90.00
#
_symmetry.space_group_name_H-M   'P 1'
#
loop_
_entity.id
_entity.type
_entity.pdbx_description
1 polymer ?
#
loop_
_entity_poly.entity_id
_entity_poly.type
_entity_poly.pdbx_seq_one_letter_code
_entity_poly.pdbx_strand_id
1 'polypeptide(L)'
;PGESWSPSWTVDQPAATCWYHPHPHEKSAVHAYRGLAGGIVLDDDDSAFPGLPNDYGVDDIPVIITDANFTEDGQLDEDNGWVGSTVMVNGMTKPRFEATTRRVRLRVLNGATMRFHHLSLGKPFHVVATDQGFLGAPVEVDGVPMPAGFAVGSFSNAGRDQLAPELIG
;
A
#
# COMPACT_ATOMS: atom_id res chain seq x y z
N PRO A 1 16.81 -24.01 -10.12
CA PRO A 1 17.69 -23.17 -9.31
C PRO A 1 18.94 -22.82 -10.10
N GLY A 2 19.34 -21.52 -10.08
CA GLY A 2 20.49 -21.04 -10.82
C GLY A 2 20.23 -20.55 -12.24
N GLU A 3 18.99 -20.61 -12.71
CA GLU A 3 18.57 -20.04 -13.98
C GLU A 3 17.97 -18.66 -13.77
N SER A 4 18.16 -17.76 -14.75
CA SER A 4 17.56 -16.42 -14.78
C SER A 4 16.44 -16.41 -15.82
N TRP A 5 15.33 -15.75 -15.47
CA TRP A 5 14.23 -15.49 -16.36
C TRP A 5 13.95 -13.99 -16.36
N SER A 6 13.88 -13.38 -17.52
CA SER A 6 13.72 -11.93 -17.68
C SER A 6 12.56 -11.64 -18.64
N PRO A 7 11.33 -11.65 -18.12
CA PRO A 7 10.16 -11.28 -18.93
C PRO A 7 10.18 -9.79 -19.24
N SER A 8 9.62 -9.43 -20.38
CA SER A 8 9.38 -8.05 -20.76
C SER A 8 8.03 -7.91 -21.44
N TRP A 9 7.36 -6.80 -21.20
CA TRP A 9 6.10 -6.45 -21.83
C TRP A 9 6.01 -4.93 -21.99
N THR A 10 5.20 -4.49 -22.92
CA THR A 10 4.86 -3.07 -23.07
C THR A 10 3.70 -2.76 -22.14
N VAL A 11 3.84 -1.70 -21.36
CA VAL A 11 2.75 -1.18 -20.52
C VAL A 11 1.84 -0.35 -21.44
N ASP A 12 0.57 -0.77 -21.56
CA ASP A 12 -0.46 -0.10 -22.35
C ASP A 12 -1.73 -0.01 -21.50
N GLN A 13 -1.70 0.88 -20.50
CA GLN A 13 -2.82 1.17 -19.63
C GLN A 13 -2.67 2.55 -18.97
N PRO A 14 -3.77 3.17 -18.53
CA PRO A 14 -3.74 4.43 -17.78
C PRO A 14 -2.95 4.33 -16.49
N ALA A 15 -2.55 5.49 -15.96
CA ALA A 15 -1.86 5.59 -14.69
C ALA A 15 -2.63 4.89 -13.56
N ALA A 16 -1.89 4.12 -12.77
CA ALA A 16 -2.45 3.28 -11.73
C ALA A 16 -1.43 2.98 -10.63
N THR A 17 -1.91 2.57 -9.48
CA THR A 17 -1.11 1.88 -8.47
C THR A 17 -1.46 0.41 -8.53
N CYS A 18 -0.55 -0.38 -9.07
CA CYS A 18 -0.64 -1.83 -9.16
C CYS A 18 0.29 -2.48 -8.14
N TRP A 19 0.28 -3.78 -8.05
CA TRP A 19 1.18 -4.52 -7.21
C TRP A 19 1.63 -5.83 -7.84
N TYR A 20 2.73 -6.37 -7.36
CA TYR A 20 3.23 -7.67 -7.79
C TYR A 20 3.41 -8.59 -6.59
N HIS A 21 3.21 -9.85 -6.82
CA HIS A 21 3.51 -10.93 -5.88
C HIS A 21 3.78 -12.25 -6.63
N PRO A 22 4.52 -13.21 -6.04
CA PRO A 22 4.68 -14.54 -6.64
C PRO A 22 3.35 -15.29 -6.70
N HIS A 23 3.15 -16.07 -7.76
CA HIS A 23 1.93 -16.87 -7.94
C HIS A 23 2.22 -18.37 -8.19
N PRO A 24 3.15 -19.04 -7.47
CA PRO A 24 3.32 -20.47 -7.60
C PRO A 24 2.16 -21.18 -6.92
N HIS A 25 1.72 -22.30 -7.51
CA HIS A 25 0.64 -23.11 -6.96
C HIS A 25 0.95 -23.53 -5.50
N GLU A 26 -0.04 -23.38 -4.60
CA GLU A 26 0.03 -23.70 -3.17
C GLU A 26 1.07 -22.91 -2.34
N LYS A 27 1.79 -21.95 -2.93
CA LYS A 27 2.83 -21.18 -2.23
C LYS A 27 2.65 -19.66 -2.27
N SER A 28 1.65 -19.15 -2.99
CA SER A 28 1.43 -17.70 -3.12
C SER A 28 1.23 -17.03 -1.77
N ALA A 29 0.40 -17.62 -0.89
CA ALA A 29 0.14 -17.09 0.45
C ALA A 29 1.42 -17.04 1.31
N VAL A 30 2.19 -18.13 1.34
CA VAL A 30 3.46 -18.20 2.09
C VAL A 30 4.44 -17.15 1.60
N HIS A 31 4.57 -17.00 0.29
CA HIS A 31 5.51 -16.03 -0.27
C HIS A 31 5.08 -14.58 0.01
N ALA A 32 3.80 -14.27 -0.12
CA ALA A 32 3.27 -12.95 0.24
C ALA A 32 3.46 -12.66 1.74
N TYR A 33 3.17 -13.63 2.60
CA TYR A 33 3.38 -13.53 4.05
C TYR A 33 4.85 -13.28 4.42
N ARG A 34 5.79 -13.86 3.68
CA ARG A 34 7.23 -13.62 3.81
C ARG A 34 7.68 -12.27 3.25
N GLY A 35 6.77 -11.44 2.79
CA GLY A 35 7.04 -10.10 2.28
C GLY A 35 7.41 -10.03 0.79
N LEU A 36 7.19 -11.10 0.02
CA LEU A 36 7.41 -11.07 -1.42
C LEU A 36 6.23 -10.42 -2.14
N ALA A 37 6.02 -9.15 -1.87
CA ALA A 37 5.02 -8.33 -2.53
C ALA A 37 5.53 -6.89 -2.60
N GLY A 38 5.14 -6.15 -3.65
CA GLY A 38 5.52 -4.75 -3.79
C GLY A 38 4.62 -3.99 -4.74
N GLY A 39 4.68 -2.66 -4.66
CA GLY A 39 3.91 -1.77 -5.52
C GLY A 39 4.57 -1.59 -6.89
N ILE A 40 3.74 -1.38 -7.90
CA ILE A 40 4.12 -0.89 -9.22
C ILE A 40 3.37 0.41 -9.45
N VAL A 41 4.08 1.48 -9.70
CA VAL A 41 3.52 2.79 -10.03
C VAL A 41 3.56 2.97 -11.53
N LEU A 42 2.40 3.19 -12.12
CA LEU A 42 2.24 3.55 -13.51
C LEU A 42 1.79 5.00 -13.57
N ASP A 43 2.50 5.82 -14.31
CA ASP A 43 2.17 7.22 -14.52
C ASP A 43 1.91 7.48 -16.01
N ASP A 44 1.04 8.43 -16.30
CA ASP A 44 0.78 8.98 -17.62
C ASP A 44 0.55 10.49 -17.51
N ASP A 45 0.49 11.17 -18.65
CA ASP A 45 0.33 12.62 -18.72
C ASP A 45 -1.15 13.06 -18.59
N ASP A 46 -2.10 12.15 -18.73
CA ASP A 46 -3.51 12.49 -18.99
C ASP A 46 -4.47 12.12 -17.86
N SER A 47 -4.19 11.09 -17.07
CA SER A 47 -5.18 10.52 -16.14
C SER A 47 -5.11 11.07 -14.72
N ALA A 48 -4.06 11.78 -14.35
CA ALA A 48 -3.91 12.33 -13.01
C ALA A 48 -4.70 13.63 -12.82
N PHE A 49 -5.30 13.83 -11.64
CA PHE A 49 -5.92 15.10 -11.30
C PHE A 49 -4.86 16.20 -11.20
N PRO A 50 -5.12 17.41 -11.77
CA PRO A 50 -4.20 18.52 -11.66
C PRO A 50 -3.87 18.89 -10.21
N GLY A 51 -2.58 19.03 -9.91
CA GLY A 51 -2.09 19.44 -8.59
C GLY A 51 -2.08 18.33 -7.53
N LEU A 52 -2.19 17.06 -7.94
CA LEU A 52 -1.85 15.95 -7.06
C LEU A 52 -0.35 15.99 -6.72
N PRO A 53 0.02 15.67 -5.48
CA PRO A 53 1.40 15.37 -5.14
C PRO A 53 1.96 14.26 -6.03
N ASN A 54 3.18 14.43 -6.53
CA ASN A 54 3.81 13.51 -7.48
C ASN A 54 5.34 13.39 -7.31
N ASP A 55 5.90 13.97 -6.25
CA ASP A 55 7.32 13.82 -5.93
C ASP A 55 7.49 12.56 -5.06
N TYR A 56 7.84 11.45 -5.73
CA TYR A 56 7.92 10.13 -5.10
C TYR A 56 8.91 10.10 -3.93
N GLY A 57 8.44 9.65 -2.80
CA GLY A 57 9.21 9.62 -1.55
C GLY A 57 9.22 10.93 -0.76
N VAL A 58 8.69 12.02 -1.31
CA VAL A 58 8.61 13.33 -0.66
C VAL A 58 7.17 13.68 -0.32
N ASP A 59 6.28 13.69 -1.31
CA ASP A 59 4.85 13.95 -1.11
C ASP A 59 3.93 12.94 -1.82
N ASP A 60 4.49 12.01 -2.60
CA ASP A 60 3.83 10.82 -3.15
C ASP A 60 4.46 9.56 -2.50
N ILE A 61 3.78 9.00 -1.51
CA ILE A 61 4.34 8.04 -0.55
C ILE A 61 3.72 6.66 -0.75
N PRO A 62 4.52 5.62 -1.04
CA PRO A 62 4.05 4.25 -1.02
C PRO A 62 3.82 3.77 0.43
N VAL A 63 2.68 3.13 0.66
CA VAL A 63 2.27 2.59 1.96
C VAL A 63 1.80 1.15 1.75
N ILE A 64 2.68 0.20 1.98
CA ILE A 64 2.36 -1.23 1.88
C ILE A 64 2.10 -1.74 3.30
N ILE A 65 0.86 -2.09 3.58
CA ILE A 65 0.41 -2.61 4.87
C ILE A 65 0.45 -4.14 4.80
N THR A 66 1.15 -4.75 5.73
CA THR A 66 1.23 -6.21 5.90
C THR A 66 1.02 -6.57 7.36
N ASP A 67 0.75 -7.82 7.64
CA ASP A 67 0.71 -8.32 9.01
C ASP A 67 1.40 -9.69 9.12
N ALA A 68 1.98 -9.96 10.28
CA ALA A 68 2.67 -11.21 10.54
C ALA A 68 2.60 -11.60 12.03
N ASN A 69 2.79 -12.88 12.29
CA ASN A 69 3.10 -13.42 13.60
C ASN A 69 4.61 -13.63 13.71
N PHE A 70 5.13 -13.45 14.90
CA PHE A 70 6.54 -13.67 15.20
C PHE A 70 6.65 -14.60 16.41
N THR A 71 7.63 -15.48 16.37
CA THR A 71 8.03 -16.34 17.50
C THR A 71 8.75 -15.50 18.56
N GLU A 72 8.98 -16.06 19.75
CA GLU A 72 9.67 -15.35 20.84
C GLU A 72 11.10 -14.91 20.48
N ASP A 73 11.76 -15.65 19.57
CA ASP A 73 13.09 -15.31 19.05
C ASP A 73 13.06 -14.39 17.83
N GLY A 74 11.88 -13.88 17.45
CA GLY A 74 11.69 -12.88 16.39
C GLY A 74 11.69 -13.41 14.97
N GLN A 75 11.57 -14.74 14.77
CA GLN A 75 11.38 -15.32 13.45
C GLN A 75 9.91 -15.22 13.02
N LEU A 76 9.66 -15.23 11.69
CA LEU A 76 8.30 -15.34 11.18
C LEU A 76 7.68 -16.67 11.62
N ASP A 77 6.49 -16.56 12.21
CA ASP A 77 5.69 -17.71 12.61
C ASP A 77 4.67 -18.01 11.51
N GLU A 78 4.90 -19.09 10.78
CA GLU A 78 4.05 -19.56 9.69
C GLU A 78 3.00 -20.60 10.14
N ASP A 79 3.12 -21.08 11.36
CA ASP A 79 2.28 -22.18 11.89
C ASP A 79 0.99 -21.64 12.53
N ASN A 80 0.96 -20.36 12.94
CA ASN A 80 -0.18 -19.73 13.61
C ASN A 80 -1.15 -19.02 12.66
N GLY A 81 -1.15 -19.39 11.38
CA GLY A 81 -2.08 -18.87 10.36
C GLY A 81 -1.62 -17.57 9.70
N TRP A 82 -2.44 -17.09 8.77
CA TRP A 82 -2.11 -16.01 7.85
C TRP A 82 -2.67 -14.65 8.26
N VAL A 83 -3.21 -14.53 9.47
CA VAL A 83 -3.65 -13.27 10.06
C VAL A 83 -2.72 -12.97 11.22
N GLY A 84 -1.81 -12.02 11.01
CA GLY A 84 -0.76 -11.70 11.96
C GLY A 84 -1.24 -10.81 13.11
N SER A 85 -0.61 -10.93 14.26
CA SER A 85 -0.84 -10.05 15.42
C SER A 85 -0.05 -8.74 15.34
N THR A 86 0.98 -8.70 14.49
CA THR A 86 1.86 -7.54 14.30
C THR A 86 1.62 -6.94 12.94
N VAL A 87 1.07 -5.74 12.90
CA VAL A 87 0.90 -5.00 11.65
C VAL A 87 2.15 -4.18 11.35
N MET A 88 2.53 -4.17 10.10
CA MET A 88 3.71 -3.46 9.59
C MET A 88 3.32 -2.58 8.41
N VAL A 89 4.03 -1.48 8.26
CA VAL A 89 3.95 -0.62 7.08
C VAL A 89 5.35 -0.50 6.49
N ASN A 90 5.48 -0.84 5.21
CA ASN A 90 6.77 -0.89 4.51
C ASN A 90 7.82 -1.72 5.27
N GLY A 91 7.41 -2.83 5.88
CA GLY A 91 8.27 -3.74 6.64
C GLY A 91 8.65 -3.26 8.05
N MET A 92 8.10 -2.16 8.53
CA MET A 92 8.38 -1.60 9.86
C MET A 92 7.13 -1.59 10.74
N THR A 93 7.31 -1.89 12.01
CA THR A 93 6.29 -1.69 13.04
C THR A 93 6.25 -0.22 13.46
N LYS A 94 5.04 0.38 13.50
CA LYS A 94 4.83 1.77 13.93
C LYS A 94 5.78 2.78 13.24
N PRO A 95 5.89 2.76 11.90
CA PRO A 95 6.75 3.72 11.20
C PRO A 95 6.21 5.14 11.39
N ARG A 96 7.12 6.10 11.28
CA ARG A 96 6.77 7.52 11.28
C ARG A 96 7.20 8.13 9.95
N PHE A 97 6.28 8.89 9.34
CA PHE A 97 6.57 9.74 8.20
C PHE A 97 6.38 11.20 8.58
N GLU A 98 7.34 12.05 8.27
CA GLU A 98 7.26 13.49 8.50
C GLU A 98 6.93 14.20 7.19
N ALA A 99 5.71 14.71 7.09
CA ALA A 99 5.27 15.43 5.91
C ALA A 99 5.94 16.81 5.85
N THR A 100 6.66 17.08 4.77
CA THR A 100 7.31 18.37 4.53
C THR A 100 6.45 19.31 3.68
N THR A 101 5.36 18.81 3.10
CA THR A 101 4.44 19.51 2.23
C THR A 101 3.05 19.62 2.87
N ARG A 102 2.20 20.54 2.34
CA ARG A 102 0.83 20.71 2.82
C ARG A 102 -0.13 19.62 2.33
N ARG A 103 0.22 18.95 1.25
CA ARG A 103 -0.54 17.83 0.69
C ARG A 103 0.38 16.65 0.54
N VAL A 104 -0.12 15.49 0.87
CA VAL A 104 0.58 14.22 0.70
C VAL A 104 -0.36 13.25 0.01
N ARG A 105 0.11 12.61 -1.03
CA ARG A 105 -0.55 11.47 -1.68
C ARG A 105 -0.04 10.19 -1.05
N LEU A 106 -0.94 9.33 -0.65
CA LEU A 106 -0.61 8.00 -0.17
C LEU A 106 -1.04 6.99 -1.23
N ARG A 107 -0.12 6.11 -1.63
CA ARG A 107 -0.39 4.95 -2.47
C ARG A 107 -0.46 3.73 -1.55
N VAL A 108 -1.66 3.44 -1.06
CA VAL A 108 -1.86 2.42 -0.04
C VAL A 108 -2.19 1.09 -0.68
N LEU A 109 -1.42 0.07 -0.34
CA LEU A 109 -1.66 -1.32 -0.70
C LEU A 109 -1.89 -2.13 0.57
N ASN A 110 -3.01 -2.83 0.65
CA ASN A 110 -3.16 -3.92 1.61
C ASN A 110 -2.44 -5.16 1.08
N GLY A 111 -1.20 -5.34 1.46
CA GLY A 111 -0.36 -6.50 1.12
C GLY A 111 -0.47 -7.66 2.12
N ALA A 112 -1.42 -7.61 3.06
CA ALA A 112 -1.69 -8.71 3.98
C ALA A 112 -2.22 -9.93 3.22
N THR A 113 -1.92 -11.13 3.71
CA THR A 113 -2.32 -12.38 3.04
C THR A 113 -3.81 -12.63 3.14
N MET A 114 -4.44 -12.31 4.28
CA MET A 114 -5.85 -12.59 4.53
C MET A 114 -6.61 -11.47 5.27
N ARG A 115 -5.90 -10.49 5.82
CA ARG A 115 -6.52 -9.48 6.66
C ARG A 115 -7.21 -8.40 5.83
N PHE A 116 -8.43 -8.05 6.22
CA PHE A 116 -9.04 -6.77 5.86
C PHE A 116 -8.49 -5.68 6.77
N HIS A 117 -8.14 -4.55 6.19
CA HIS A 117 -7.85 -3.34 6.93
C HIS A 117 -8.95 -2.30 6.69
N HIS A 118 -9.17 -1.44 7.67
CA HIS A 118 -9.96 -0.22 7.50
C HIS A 118 -8.99 0.96 7.63
N LEU A 119 -8.70 1.61 6.50
CA LEU A 119 -7.82 2.78 6.48
C LEU A 119 -8.56 3.99 7.01
N SER A 120 -8.05 4.60 8.06
CA SER A 120 -8.50 5.91 8.56
C SER A 120 -7.29 6.77 8.90
N LEU A 121 -7.38 8.05 8.63
CA LEU A 121 -6.34 9.03 8.97
C LEU A 121 -6.72 9.88 10.20
N GLY A 122 -7.79 9.48 10.93
CA GLY A 122 -8.32 10.25 12.05
C GLY A 122 -8.98 11.60 11.63
N LYS A 123 -9.08 11.85 10.35
CA LYS A 123 -9.72 13.01 9.73
C LYS A 123 -10.13 12.67 8.29
N PRO A 124 -11.07 13.43 7.69
CA PRO A 124 -11.45 13.24 6.31
C PRO A 124 -10.25 13.35 5.36
N PHE A 125 -10.25 12.51 4.33
CA PHE A 125 -9.28 12.52 3.26
C PHE A 125 -9.96 12.19 1.92
N HIS A 126 -9.28 12.42 0.81
CA HIS A 126 -9.85 12.19 -0.50
C HIS A 126 -9.27 10.91 -1.11
N VAL A 127 -10.14 10.01 -1.52
CA VAL A 127 -9.79 8.91 -2.40
C VAL A 127 -9.79 9.43 -3.83
N VAL A 128 -8.70 9.23 -4.53
CA VAL A 128 -8.48 9.68 -5.92
C VAL A 128 -8.35 8.51 -6.90
N ALA A 129 -8.01 7.35 -6.41
CA ALA A 129 -7.85 6.13 -7.21
C ALA A 129 -8.21 4.91 -6.37
N THR A 130 -8.70 3.89 -7.01
CA THR A 130 -8.91 2.57 -6.44
C THR A 130 -8.42 1.54 -7.44
N ASP A 131 -7.85 0.49 -6.94
CA ASP A 131 -7.50 -0.74 -7.63
C ASP A 131 -7.35 -0.59 -9.17
N GLN A 132 -6.16 -0.20 -9.60
CA GLN A 132 -5.77 -0.05 -11.01
C GLN A 132 -6.28 1.19 -11.75
N GLY A 133 -6.79 2.22 -11.09
CA GLY A 133 -7.16 3.42 -11.84
C GLY A 133 -7.65 4.59 -11.02
N PHE A 134 -7.60 5.78 -11.64
CA PHE A 134 -8.16 6.98 -11.07
C PHE A 134 -9.69 6.95 -11.09
N LEU A 135 -10.29 7.56 -10.07
CA LEU A 135 -11.73 7.86 -10.04
C LEU A 135 -12.05 9.00 -11.01
N GLY A 136 -13.32 9.11 -11.42
CA GLY A 136 -13.78 10.26 -12.23
C GLY A 136 -13.71 11.60 -11.51
N ALA A 137 -13.69 11.59 -10.17
CA ALA A 137 -13.48 12.76 -9.30
C ALA A 137 -13.01 12.29 -7.92
N PRO A 138 -12.26 13.12 -7.16
CA PRO A 138 -11.91 12.82 -5.77
C PRO A 138 -13.16 12.67 -4.89
N VAL A 139 -13.16 11.67 -4.01
CA VAL A 139 -14.26 11.41 -3.07
C VAL A 139 -13.76 11.59 -1.65
N GLU A 140 -14.36 12.52 -0.89
CA GLU A 140 -14.02 12.69 0.52
C GLU A 140 -14.64 11.58 1.37
N VAL A 141 -13.84 11.00 2.25
CA VAL A 141 -14.22 9.90 3.15
C VAL A 141 -13.54 10.03 4.51
N ASP A 142 -14.12 9.42 5.54
CA ASP A 142 -13.50 9.28 6.87
C ASP A 142 -12.69 7.98 7.00
N GLY A 143 -12.94 7.02 6.13
CA GLY A 143 -12.24 5.74 6.10
C GLY A 143 -12.60 4.90 4.88
N VAL A 144 -11.76 3.93 4.56
CA VAL A 144 -11.91 3.02 3.41
C VAL A 144 -11.65 1.58 3.84
N PRO A 145 -12.60 0.65 3.60
CA PRO A 145 -12.35 -0.76 3.76
C PRO A 145 -11.40 -1.25 2.66
N MET A 146 -10.37 -2.00 3.04
CA MET A 146 -9.36 -2.53 2.13
C MET A 146 -9.23 -4.04 2.27
N PRO A 147 -9.86 -4.83 1.39
CA PRO A 147 -9.58 -6.27 1.29
C PRO A 147 -8.10 -6.54 1.03
N ALA A 148 -7.65 -7.76 1.33
CA ALA A 148 -6.30 -8.19 0.98
C ALA A 148 -6.06 -8.05 -0.54
N GLY A 149 -4.91 -7.48 -0.92
CA GLY A 149 -4.57 -7.20 -2.31
C GLY A 149 -5.22 -5.97 -2.92
N PHE A 150 -5.94 -5.15 -2.15
CA PHE A 150 -6.58 -3.93 -2.65
C PHE A 150 -5.68 -2.70 -2.53
N ALA A 151 -5.63 -1.89 -3.58
CA ALA A 151 -4.86 -0.65 -3.61
C ALA A 151 -5.76 0.58 -3.64
N VAL A 152 -5.38 1.62 -2.90
CA VAL A 152 -6.07 2.91 -2.86
C VAL A 152 -5.06 4.04 -3.05
N GLY A 153 -5.34 4.93 -4.02
CA GLY A 153 -4.68 6.23 -4.10
C GLY A 153 -5.50 7.26 -3.33
N SER A 154 -4.91 7.89 -2.34
CA SER A 154 -5.57 8.92 -1.54
C SER A 154 -4.68 10.12 -1.35
N PHE A 155 -5.25 11.29 -1.07
CA PHE A 155 -4.48 12.43 -0.59
C PHE A 155 -5.12 13.07 0.62
N SER A 156 -4.29 13.69 1.46
CA SER A 156 -4.71 14.42 2.63
C SER A 156 -4.02 15.79 2.67
N ASN A 157 -4.71 16.81 3.18
CA ASN A 157 -4.09 18.06 3.56
C ASN A 157 -3.43 17.86 4.92
N ALA A 158 -2.16 17.47 4.92
CA ALA A 158 -1.39 17.33 6.14
C ALA A 158 -0.99 18.71 6.68
N GLY A 159 -1.38 19.03 7.91
CA GLY A 159 -0.67 20.03 8.68
C GLY A 159 0.68 19.45 9.15
N ARG A 160 1.70 20.27 9.33
CA ARG A 160 3.07 19.85 9.69
C ARG A 160 3.19 18.91 10.89
N ASP A 161 2.14 18.74 11.69
CA ASP A 161 2.19 18.01 12.98
C ASP A 161 1.29 16.77 13.03
N GLN A 162 0.71 16.29 11.92
CA GLN A 162 -0.43 15.36 12.03
C GLN A 162 -0.46 14.15 11.10
N LEU A 163 0.66 13.69 10.62
CA LEU A 163 0.73 12.31 10.13
C LEU A 163 1.50 11.45 11.13
N ALA A 164 1.06 11.46 12.39
CA ALA A 164 1.35 10.34 13.26
C ALA A 164 0.44 9.19 12.80
N PRO A 165 0.98 8.06 12.38
CA PRO A 165 0.16 6.94 11.97
C PRO A 165 -0.40 6.25 13.21
N GLU A 166 -1.55 6.66 13.68
CA GLU A 166 -2.50 5.70 14.23
C GLU A 166 -3.22 5.01 13.05
N LEU A 167 -2.43 4.55 12.10
CA LEU A 167 -2.85 3.60 11.09
C LEU A 167 -2.92 2.27 11.81
N ILE A 168 -4.12 1.87 12.24
CA ILE A 168 -4.41 0.49 12.65
C ILE A 168 -5.15 0.45 14.01
N GLY A 169 -6.46 0.38 13.92
CA GLY A 169 -7.30 -0.30 14.88
C GLY A 169 -7.76 -1.62 14.30
#